data_052abb2fec31341539cb692a8d92aafe
#
_entry.id   052abb2fec31341539cb692a8d92aafe
#
_cell.length_a   1.000
_cell.length_b   1.000
_cell.length_c   1.000
_cell.angle_alpha   90.00
_cell.angle_beta   90.00
_cell.angle_gamma   90.00
#
_symmetry.space_group_name_H-M   'P 1'
#
loop_
_entity.id
_entity.type
_entity.pdbx_description
1 polymer ?
#
loop_
_entity_poly.entity_id
_entity_poly.type
_entity_poly.pdbx_seq_one_letter_code
_entity_poly.pdbx_strand_id
1 'polypeptide(L)'
;MTLGKLIRALFLQRPPTRKLLPSWSLPKVLEALAKPPFEPLAEASLRDITIKTVFLVAIASGQRHSALHALSVAPGHIRWELGGVRLIPNPSYIAKNQTSSSSLVEIFIQPLSAHSSIGADKVWCPVRALKYYWHRTKDKRSGNQLFIITKEPFSPASRDTISKWIVAAIQAAGPEALAPGNVPRAHDTRSVATSWALFNGVSVEEIHKAAYWRSPNSFISFYLKDVPAAEPSFSRAALSAAAGTH
;
A
#
# COMPACT_ATOMS: atom_id res chain seq x y z
N MET A 1 -19.95 -28.95 24.17
CA MET A 1 -18.69 -28.21 23.90
C MET A 1 -19.05 -26.99 23.05
N THR A 2 -18.70 -25.77 23.48
CA THR A 2 -19.06 -24.56 22.69
C THR A 2 -18.16 -24.44 21.48
N LEU A 3 -18.67 -23.85 20.38
CA LEU A 3 -17.92 -23.62 19.14
C LEU A 3 -16.57 -22.94 19.41
N GLY A 4 -16.52 -22.00 20.35
CA GLY A 4 -15.28 -21.31 20.73
C GLY A 4 -14.22 -22.24 21.36
N LYS A 5 -14.62 -23.23 22.17
CA LYS A 5 -13.70 -24.23 22.73
C LYS A 5 -13.16 -25.16 21.65
N LEU A 6 -13.99 -25.54 20.66
CA LEU A 6 -13.59 -26.36 19.52
C LEU A 6 -12.57 -25.62 18.65
N ILE A 7 -12.85 -24.35 18.29
CA ILE A 7 -11.93 -23.52 17.48
C ILE A 7 -10.61 -23.34 18.22
N ARG A 8 -10.62 -23.11 19.53
CA ARG A 8 -9.39 -22.98 20.33
C ARG A 8 -8.60 -24.29 20.38
N ALA A 9 -9.26 -25.43 20.51
CA ALA A 9 -8.60 -26.74 20.48
C ALA A 9 -7.95 -27.04 19.12
N LEU A 10 -8.64 -26.74 18.02
CA LEU A 10 -8.09 -26.85 16.67
C LEU A 10 -6.89 -25.93 16.45
N PHE A 11 -6.93 -24.71 16.98
CA PHE A 11 -5.82 -23.75 16.90
C PHE A 11 -4.58 -24.23 17.70
N LEU A 12 -4.79 -24.91 18.82
CA LEU A 12 -3.70 -25.48 19.62
C LEU A 12 -3.12 -26.74 19.00
N GLN A 13 -3.95 -27.57 18.34
CA GLN A 13 -3.50 -28.79 17.66
C GLN A 13 -2.82 -28.51 16.31
N ARG A 14 -3.27 -27.48 15.59
CA ARG A 14 -2.72 -27.08 14.30
C ARG A 14 -2.58 -25.56 14.26
N PRO A 15 -1.59 -24.98 14.96
CA PRO A 15 -1.36 -23.56 14.90
C PRO A 15 -1.07 -23.16 13.44
N PRO A 16 -1.71 -22.10 12.93
CA PRO A 16 -1.46 -21.66 11.56
C PRO A 16 0.01 -21.29 11.44
N THR A 17 0.70 -21.94 10.51
CA THR A 17 2.10 -21.58 10.17
C THR A 17 2.12 -20.20 9.59
N ARG A 18 2.77 -19.27 10.29
CA ARG A 18 2.90 -17.89 9.83
C ARG A 18 3.98 -17.84 8.74
N LYS A 19 3.61 -17.41 7.54
CA LYS A 19 4.58 -17.08 6.50
C LYS A 19 5.21 -15.73 6.83
N LEU A 20 6.37 -15.74 7.50
CA LEU A 20 7.10 -14.53 7.89
C LEU A 20 7.71 -13.82 6.67
N LEU A 21 8.27 -14.59 5.73
CA LEU A 21 8.87 -14.03 4.52
C LEU A 21 7.81 -13.43 3.59
N PRO A 22 8.07 -12.25 3.01
CA PRO A 22 7.21 -11.70 1.99
C PRO A 22 7.20 -12.60 0.75
N SER A 23 6.07 -12.63 0.05
CA SER A 23 5.91 -13.42 -1.19
C SER A 23 6.61 -12.78 -2.39
N TRP A 24 7.05 -11.54 -2.26
CA TRP A 24 7.72 -10.75 -3.30
C TRP A 24 8.56 -9.62 -2.69
N SER A 25 9.52 -9.10 -3.46
CA SER A 25 10.48 -8.07 -3.05
C SER A 25 9.98 -6.67 -3.43
N LEU A 26 9.68 -5.82 -2.44
CA LEU A 26 9.29 -4.43 -2.68
C LEU A 26 10.38 -3.62 -3.40
N PRO A 27 11.67 -3.68 -3.03
CA PRO A 27 12.72 -2.97 -3.76
C PRO A 27 12.75 -3.30 -5.25
N LYS A 28 12.68 -4.58 -5.62
CA LYS A 28 12.67 -4.99 -7.03
C LYS A 28 11.44 -4.50 -7.78
N VAL A 29 10.27 -4.50 -7.15
CA VAL A 29 9.05 -3.93 -7.77
C VAL A 29 9.19 -2.43 -7.97
N LEU A 30 9.69 -1.70 -6.98
CA LEU A 30 9.92 -0.25 -7.12
C LEU A 30 10.95 0.04 -8.22
N GLU A 31 12.02 -0.75 -8.33
CA GLU A 31 13.01 -0.63 -9.40
C GLU A 31 12.37 -0.85 -10.78
N ALA A 32 11.54 -1.86 -10.96
CA ALA A 32 10.82 -2.10 -12.20
C ALA A 32 9.88 -0.94 -12.57
N LEU A 33 9.16 -0.41 -11.58
CA LEU A 33 8.25 0.74 -11.78
C LEU A 33 9.00 2.07 -12.07
N ALA A 34 10.31 2.13 -11.89
CA ALA A 34 11.14 3.26 -12.24
C ALA A 34 11.67 3.24 -13.70
N LYS A 35 11.38 2.18 -14.44
CA LYS A 35 11.86 1.94 -15.81
C LYS A 35 10.69 1.87 -16.80
N PRO A 36 10.94 1.88 -18.11
CA PRO A 36 9.92 1.57 -19.11
C PRO A 36 9.25 0.21 -18.83
N PRO A 37 7.94 0.08 -19.06
CA PRO A 37 7.02 1.03 -19.68
C PRO A 37 6.38 2.05 -18.70
N PHE A 38 6.80 2.09 -17.44
CA PHE A 38 6.19 2.91 -16.38
C PHE A 38 6.78 4.32 -16.26
N GLU A 39 8.00 4.52 -16.75
CA GLU A 39 8.69 5.81 -16.81
C GLU A 39 9.37 5.94 -18.17
N PRO A 40 9.47 7.20 -18.69
CA PRO A 40 8.90 8.43 -18.11
C PRO A 40 7.37 8.47 -18.20
N LEU A 41 6.68 9.05 -17.19
CA LEU A 41 5.20 9.09 -17.15
C LEU A 41 4.57 9.79 -18.37
N ALA A 42 5.28 10.69 -19.01
CA ALA A 42 4.80 11.39 -20.20
C ALA A 42 4.59 10.43 -21.40
N GLU A 43 5.41 9.39 -21.51
CA GLU A 43 5.40 8.40 -22.58
C GLU A 43 4.61 7.14 -22.22
N ALA A 44 4.42 6.91 -20.93
CA ALA A 44 3.72 5.73 -20.42
C ALA A 44 2.26 5.67 -20.89
N SER A 45 1.80 4.47 -21.24
CA SER A 45 0.40 4.25 -21.58
C SER A 45 -0.52 4.55 -20.39
N LEU A 46 -1.80 4.84 -20.65
CA LEU A 46 -2.77 5.03 -19.55
C LEU A 46 -2.85 3.79 -18.65
N ARG A 47 -2.69 2.59 -19.21
CA ARG A 47 -2.67 1.34 -18.46
C ARG A 47 -1.46 1.30 -17.51
N ASP A 48 -0.28 1.63 -17.97
CA ASP A 48 0.95 1.55 -17.17
C ASP A 48 0.97 2.63 -16.09
N ILE A 49 0.54 3.84 -16.40
CA ILE A 49 0.32 4.90 -15.39
C ILE A 49 -0.66 4.43 -14.32
N THR A 50 -1.76 3.79 -14.73
CA THR A 50 -2.78 3.29 -13.78
C THR A 50 -2.21 2.21 -12.86
N ILE A 51 -1.52 1.21 -13.42
CA ILE A 51 -0.89 0.12 -12.67
C ILE A 51 0.11 0.70 -11.65
N LYS A 52 1.00 1.57 -12.10
CA LYS A 52 1.98 2.25 -11.23
C LYS A 52 1.30 3.06 -10.13
N THR A 53 0.31 3.88 -10.48
CA THR A 53 -0.38 4.74 -9.51
C THR A 53 -1.12 3.92 -8.46
N VAL A 54 -1.87 2.90 -8.86
CA VAL A 54 -2.59 2.01 -7.94
C VAL A 54 -1.62 1.34 -6.96
N PHE A 55 -0.50 0.81 -7.47
CA PHE A 55 0.50 0.16 -6.63
C PHE A 55 1.14 1.14 -5.65
N LEU A 56 1.62 2.29 -6.11
CA LEU A 56 2.26 3.30 -5.25
C LEU A 56 1.30 3.84 -4.18
N VAL A 57 0.02 4.08 -4.54
CA VAL A 57 -1.00 4.49 -3.58
C VAL A 57 -1.29 3.38 -2.56
N ALA A 58 -1.33 2.11 -2.98
CA ALA A 58 -1.51 0.97 -2.08
C ALA A 58 -0.39 0.86 -1.05
N ILE A 59 0.88 0.98 -1.51
CA ILE A 59 2.06 0.92 -0.63
C ILE A 59 2.09 2.13 0.31
N ALA A 60 1.95 3.35 -0.23
CA ALA A 60 2.06 4.58 0.57
C ALA A 60 0.94 4.73 1.61
N SER A 61 -0.23 4.16 1.35
CA SER A 61 -1.37 4.23 2.28
C SER A 61 -1.49 3.04 3.23
N GLY A 62 -0.85 1.91 2.93
CA GLY A 62 -1.05 0.66 3.65
C GLY A 62 -2.49 0.14 3.62
N GLN A 63 -3.32 0.64 2.70
CA GLN A 63 -4.74 0.32 2.64
C GLN A 63 -5.02 -0.97 1.85
N ARG A 64 -6.19 -1.56 2.08
CA ARG A 64 -6.68 -2.70 1.29
C ARG A 64 -7.15 -2.23 -0.08
N HIS A 65 -7.07 -3.11 -1.09
CA HIS A 65 -7.61 -2.82 -2.42
C HIS A 65 -9.11 -2.43 -2.41
N SER A 66 -9.88 -2.90 -1.41
CA SER A 66 -11.27 -2.47 -1.22
C SER A 66 -11.40 -1.00 -0.80
N ALA A 67 -10.46 -0.48 -0.01
CA ALA A 67 -10.42 0.94 0.32
C ALA A 67 -10.00 1.77 -0.90
N LEU A 68 -9.03 1.29 -1.69
CA LEU A 68 -8.64 1.94 -2.95
C LEU A 68 -9.80 1.98 -3.95
N HIS A 69 -10.59 0.91 -4.04
CA HIS A 69 -11.80 0.86 -4.84
C HIS A 69 -12.82 1.93 -4.44
N ALA A 70 -12.93 2.21 -3.15
CA ALA A 70 -13.87 3.18 -2.61
C ALA A 70 -13.44 4.65 -2.77
N LEU A 71 -12.21 4.91 -3.22
CA LEU A 71 -11.73 6.29 -3.43
C LEU A 71 -12.57 7.01 -4.48
N SER A 72 -12.92 8.26 -4.16
CA SER A 72 -13.81 9.09 -4.95
C SER A 72 -13.10 10.34 -5.45
N VAL A 73 -13.57 10.85 -6.58
CA VAL A 73 -13.19 12.15 -7.16
C VAL A 73 -14.31 13.19 -7.05
N ALA A 74 -15.40 12.86 -6.37
CA ALA A 74 -16.46 13.82 -6.09
C ALA A 74 -15.88 15.08 -5.40
N PRO A 75 -16.53 16.23 -5.50
CA PRO A 75 -16.06 17.46 -4.88
C PRO A 75 -15.68 17.27 -3.41
N GLY A 76 -14.46 17.70 -3.05
CA GLY A 76 -13.93 17.57 -1.70
C GLY A 76 -13.31 16.21 -1.34
N HIS A 77 -13.43 15.17 -2.18
CA HIS A 77 -12.87 13.85 -1.91
C HIS A 77 -11.38 13.72 -2.25
N ILE A 78 -10.85 14.58 -3.11
CA ILE A 78 -9.41 14.73 -3.32
C ILE A 78 -9.03 16.15 -2.92
N ARG A 79 -8.16 16.27 -1.94
CA ARG A 79 -7.64 17.57 -1.49
C ARG A 79 -6.13 17.58 -1.67
N TRP A 80 -5.66 18.44 -2.58
CA TRP A 80 -4.24 18.67 -2.77
C TRP A 80 -3.79 19.69 -1.73
N GLU A 81 -2.94 19.26 -0.80
CA GLU A 81 -2.43 20.06 0.31
C GLU A 81 -0.93 20.33 0.11
N LEU A 82 -0.35 21.31 0.81
CA LEU A 82 1.06 21.65 0.72
C LEU A 82 1.96 20.44 1.08
N GLY A 83 1.54 19.64 2.05
CA GLY A 83 2.27 18.45 2.54
C GLY A 83 1.88 17.15 1.83
N GLY A 84 1.00 17.17 0.79
CA GLY A 84 0.59 15.92 0.16
C GLY A 84 -0.80 15.92 -0.48
N VAL A 85 -1.42 14.76 -0.48
CA VAL A 85 -2.78 14.59 -0.95
C VAL A 85 -3.62 13.84 0.08
N ARG A 86 -4.81 14.36 0.35
CA ARG A 86 -5.83 13.71 1.17
C ARG A 86 -6.88 13.08 0.26
N LEU A 87 -7.09 11.80 0.45
CA LEU A 87 -8.05 10.99 -0.30
C LEU A 87 -9.16 10.53 0.64
N ILE A 88 -10.39 10.83 0.28
CA ILE A 88 -11.58 10.48 1.06
C ILE A 88 -12.39 9.45 0.27
N PRO A 89 -12.59 8.24 0.82
CA PRO A 89 -13.46 7.25 0.19
C PRO A 89 -14.91 7.72 0.10
N ASN A 90 -15.67 7.07 -0.76
CA ASN A 90 -17.10 7.29 -0.84
C ASN A 90 -17.75 7.04 0.54
N PRO A 91 -18.67 7.88 1.01
CA PRO A 91 -19.33 7.74 2.31
C PRO A 91 -20.06 6.41 2.51
N SER A 92 -20.50 5.76 1.45
CA SER A 92 -21.10 4.42 1.50
C SER A 92 -20.09 3.29 1.80
N TYR A 93 -18.79 3.59 1.76
CA TYR A 93 -17.76 2.60 2.07
C TYR A 93 -17.64 2.40 3.56
N ILE A 94 -17.88 1.17 4.00
CA ILE A 94 -17.65 0.74 5.37
C ILE A 94 -16.42 -0.17 5.38
N ALA A 95 -15.38 0.25 6.09
CA ALA A 95 -14.19 -0.59 6.27
C ALA A 95 -14.55 -1.82 7.13
N LYS A 96 -13.91 -2.97 6.86
CA LYS A 96 -14.21 -4.26 7.52
C LYS A 96 -14.30 -4.20 9.07
N ASN A 97 -13.59 -3.25 9.67
CA ASN A 97 -13.51 -3.10 11.12
C ASN A 97 -14.16 -1.78 11.62
N GLN A 98 -14.92 -1.11 10.77
CA GLN A 98 -15.57 0.16 11.10
C GLN A 98 -16.94 -0.14 11.70
N THR A 99 -17.26 0.50 12.84
CA THR A 99 -18.61 0.57 13.39
C THR A 99 -19.27 1.85 12.88
N SER A 100 -20.58 1.91 12.84
CA SER A 100 -21.39 3.04 12.31
C SER A 100 -21.08 4.42 12.91
N SER A 101 -20.41 4.46 14.05
CA SER A 101 -20.03 5.69 14.76
C SER A 101 -18.60 6.17 14.50
N SER A 102 -17.81 5.46 13.67
CA SER A 102 -16.44 5.85 13.41
C SER A 102 -16.36 6.89 12.29
N SER A 103 -15.50 7.89 12.47
CA SER A 103 -15.21 8.93 11.51
C SER A 103 -14.81 8.38 10.14
N LEU A 104 -15.12 9.11 9.08
CA LEU A 104 -14.70 8.81 7.72
C LEU A 104 -13.18 8.54 7.68
N VAL A 105 -12.81 7.45 7.01
CA VAL A 105 -11.41 7.11 6.77
C VAL A 105 -10.82 8.12 5.79
N GLU A 106 -9.97 9.01 6.27
CA GLU A 106 -9.21 9.92 5.41
C GLU A 106 -7.79 9.39 5.22
N ILE A 107 -7.39 9.18 3.98
CA ILE A 107 -6.05 8.67 3.63
C ILE A 107 -5.18 9.85 3.26
N PHE A 108 -4.16 10.15 4.06
CA PHE A 108 -3.17 11.18 3.75
C PHE A 108 -1.90 10.54 3.19
N ILE A 109 -1.44 11.01 2.04
CA ILE A 109 -0.23 10.53 1.37
C ILE A 109 0.71 11.72 1.15
N GLN A 110 1.90 11.63 1.73
CA GLN A 110 2.95 12.62 1.56
C GLN A 110 3.72 12.41 0.24
N PRO A 111 4.23 13.49 -0.39
CA PRO A 111 5.11 13.37 -1.54
C PRO A 111 6.50 12.87 -1.09
N LEU A 112 7.04 11.90 -1.79
CA LEU A 112 8.36 11.36 -1.46
C LEU A 112 9.47 12.42 -1.63
N SER A 113 9.33 13.30 -2.63
CA SER A 113 10.28 14.39 -2.91
C SER A 113 10.43 15.43 -1.78
N ALA A 114 9.52 15.46 -0.79
CA ALA A 114 9.64 16.35 0.36
C ALA A 114 10.72 15.92 1.37
N HIS A 115 11.17 14.66 1.29
CA HIS A 115 12.07 14.05 2.28
C HIS A 115 13.43 13.64 1.70
N SER A 116 13.64 13.80 0.38
CA SER A 116 14.85 13.38 -0.30
C SER A 116 15.53 14.55 -1.02
N SER A 117 16.81 14.73 -0.76
CA SER A 117 17.70 15.61 -1.52
C SER A 117 18.08 15.04 -2.89
N ILE A 118 17.75 13.76 -3.16
CA ILE A 118 18.12 13.05 -4.38
C ILE A 118 16.95 13.07 -5.35
N GLY A 119 17.12 13.69 -6.52
CA GLY A 119 16.07 13.81 -7.55
C GLY A 119 15.53 12.47 -8.09
N ALA A 120 16.21 11.36 -7.82
CA ALA A 120 15.81 10.01 -8.21
C ALA A 120 14.47 9.55 -7.56
N ASP A 121 14.14 10.02 -6.37
CA ASP A 121 12.94 9.58 -5.64
C ASP A 121 11.63 10.06 -6.28
N LYS A 122 11.70 11.00 -7.21
CA LYS A 122 10.51 11.49 -7.94
C LYS A 122 9.79 10.36 -8.69
N VAL A 123 10.52 9.37 -9.18
CA VAL A 123 9.93 8.26 -9.94
C VAL A 123 9.04 7.36 -9.08
N TRP A 124 9.27 7.31 -7.77
CA TRP A 124 8.47 6.52 -6.81
C TRP A 124 7.44 7.35 -6.06
N CYS A 125 7.36 8.65 -6.33
CA CYS A 125 6.43 9.53 -5.62
C CYS A 125 4.96 9.20 -5.96
N PRO A 126 4.15 8.74 -4.99
CA PRO A 126 2.75 8.39 -5.20
C PRO A 126 1.91 9.61 -5.57
N VAL A 127 2.23 10.78 -5.00
CA VAL A 127 1.52 12.05 -5.28
C VAL A 127 1.77 12.49 -6.72
N ARG A 128 3.01 12.37 -7.23
CA ARG A 128 3.34 12.65 -8.63
C ARG A 128 2.57 11.72 -9.57
N ALA A 129 2.63 10.41 -9.32
CA ALA A 129 1.94 9.43 -10.14
C ALA A 129 0.42 9.68 -10.15
N LEU A 130 -0.17 9.99 -8.99
CA LEU A 130 -1.59 10.28 -8.86
C LEU A 130 -1.99 11.56 -9.61
N LYS A 131 -1.16 12.63 -9.58
CA LYS A 131 -1.39 13.85 -10.37
C LYS A 131 -1.40 13.57 -11.86
N TYR A 132 -0.43 12.78 -12.35
CA TYR A 132 -0.40 12.36 -13.76
C TYR A 132 -1.61 11.53 -14.15
N TYR A 133 -1.96 10.53 -13.34
CA TYR A 133 -3.13 9.70 -13.55
C TYR A 133 -4.41 10.54 -13.57
N TRP A 134 -4.59 11.44 -12.60
CA TRP A 134 -5.72 12.35 -12.55
C TRP A 134 -5.82 13.20 -13.83
N HIS A 135 -4.72 13.82 -14.24
CA HIS A 135 -4.68 14.67 -15.43
C HIS A 135 -5.04 13.90 -16.71
N ARG A 136 -4.58 12.66 -16.84
CA ARG A 136 -4.86 11.79 -18.00
C ARG A 136 -6.29 11.23 -18.01
N THR A 137 -7.01 11.28 -16.90
CA THR A 137 -8.32 10.62 -16.76
C THR A 137 -9.46 11.57 -16.46
N LYS A 138 -9.23 12.80 -16.05
CA LYS A 138 -10.27 13.74 -15.59
C LYS A 138 -11.42 13.92 -16.61
N ASP A 139 -11.12 14.01 -17.89
CA ASP A 139 -12.07 14.25 -18.96
C ASP A 139 -12.66 12.94 -19.57
N LYS A 140 -12.24 11.78 -19.06
CA LYS A 140 -12.66 10.45 -19.56
C LYS A 140 -13.66 9.75 -18.64
N ARG A 141 -13.91 10.30 -17.47
CA ARG A 141 -14.67 9.64 -16.41
C ARG A 141 -16.18 9.70 -16.66
N SER A 142 -16.83 8.57 -16.49
CA SER A 142 -18.30 8.49 -16.47
C SER A 142 -18.90 8.52 -15.04
N GLY A 143 -18.06 8.63 -14.00
CA GLY A 143 -18.50 8.61 -12.60
C GLY A 143 -17.44 9.13 -11.63
N ASN A 144 -17.78 9.11 -10.36
CA ASN A 144 -16.97 9.70 -9.28
C ASN A 144 -15.91 8.77 -8.68
N GLN A 145 -15.75 7.56 -9.18
CA GLN A 145 -14.73 6.66 -8.65
C GLN A 145 -13.32 7.08 -9.11
N LEU A 146 -12.32 7.05 -8.21
CA LEU A 146 -10.96 7.49 -8.53
C LEU A 146 -10.34 6.62 -9.63
N PHE A 147 -10.40 5.31 -9.51
CA PHE A 147 -9.79 4.40 -10.48
C PHE A 147 -10.82 3.92 -11.51
N ILE A 148 -10.49 4.11 -12.80
CA ILE A 148 -11.33 3.75 -13.94
C ILE A 148 -10.62 2.76 -14.84
N ILE A 149 -11.39 2.01 -15.62
CA ILE A 149 -10.88 1.12 -16.67
C ILE A 149 -10.11 1.95 -17.70
N THR A 150 -9.00 1.41 -18.18
CA THR A 150 -8.03 2.11 -19.05
C THR A 150 -8.40 2.11 -20.53
N LYS A 151 -9.55 1.55 -20.87
CA LYS A 151 -10.13 1.48 -22.22
C LYS A 151 -11.56 2.02 -22.19
N GLU A 152 -12.06 2.46 -23.33
CA GLU A 152 -13.46 2.84 -23.44
C GLU A 152 -14.41 1.72 -23.00
N PRO A 153 -15.50 2.06 -22.33
CA PRO A 153 -16.03 3.40 -22.03
C PRO A 153 -15.48 4.05 -20.75
N PHE A 154 -14.28 3.70 -20.28
CA PHE A 154 -13.61 4.25 -19.09
C PHE A 154 -14.45 4.18 -17.80
N SER A 155 -15.22 3.11 -17.68
CA SER A 155 -16.11 2.88 -16.53
C SER A 155 -15.33 2.72 -15.21
N PRO A 156 -15.99 2.86 -14.06
CA PRO A 156 -15.37 2.60 -12.75
C PRO A 156 -14.73 1.21 -12.69
N ALA A 157 -13.50 1.14 -12.16
CA ALA A 157 -12.78 -0.12 -12.01
C ALA A 157 -13.37 -0.95 -10.86
N SER A 158 -13.55 -2.25 -11.07
CA SER A 158 -13.98 -3.17 -10.01
C SER A 158 -12.86 -3.43 -8.99
N ARG A 159 -13.21 -3.98 -7.82
CA ARG A 159 -12.24 -4.41 -6.80
C ARG A 159 -11.23 -5.42 -7.38
N ASP A 160 -11.73 -6.35 -8.19
CA ASP A 160 -10.89 -7.36 -8.82
C ASP A 160 -9.94 -6.77 -9.85
N THR A 161 -10.40 -5.76 -10.59
CA THR A 161 -9.55 -5.03 -11.54
C THR A 161 -8.40 -4.33 -10.80
N ILE A 162 -8.69 -3.64 -9.70
CA ILE A 162 -7.66 -2.99 -8.86
C ILE A 162 -6.68 -4.04 -8.30
N SER A 163 -7.19 -5.17 -7.82
CA SER A 163 -6.38 -6.29 -7.36
C SER A 163 -5.45 -6.82 -8.46
N LYS A 164 -5.97 -7.01 -9.68
CA LYS A 164 -5.18 -7.43 -10.84
C LYS A 164 -4.10 -6.43 -11.22
N TRP A 165 -4.36 -5.13 -11.13
CA TRP A 165 -3.33 -4.10 -11.39
C TRP A 165 -2.22 -4.12 -10.36
N ILE A 166 -2.54 -4.31 -9.08
CA ILE A 166 -1.52 -4.49 -8.04
C ILE A 166 -0.65 -5.71 -8.34
N VAL A 167 -1.27 -6.83 -8.69
CA VAL A 167 -0.53 -8.05 -9.05
C VAL A 167 0.31 -7.83 -10.31
N ALA A 168 -0.22 -7.12 -11.32
CA ALA A 168 0.52 -6.79 -12.53
C ALA A 168 1.76 -5.93 -12.25
N ALA A 169 1.69 -4.98 -11.32
CA ALA A 169 2.85 -4.21 -10.88
C ALA A 169 3.93 -5.11 -10.25
N ILE A 170 3.52 -6.07 -9.42
CA ILE A 170 4.45 -7.02 -8.80
C ILE A 170 5.10 -7.93 -9.86
N GLN A 171 4.30 -8.43 -10.80
CA GLN A 171 4.77 -9.31 -11.87
C GLN A 171 5.71 -8.61 -12.86
N ALA A 172 5.56 -7.29 -13.03
CA ALA A 172 6.45 -6.50 -13.89
C ALA A 172 7.91 -6.51 -13.42
N ALA A 173 8.16 -6.83 -12.15
CA ALA A 173 9.51 -6.96 -11.60
C ALA A 173 10.21 -8.29 -11.96
N GLY A 174 9.53 -9.17 -12.68
CA GLY A 174 10.09 -10.45 -13.10
C GLY A 174 10.04 -11.58 -12.03
N PRO A 175 10.37 -12.80 -12.43
CA PRO A 175 10.30 -13.94 -11.53
C PRO A 175 11.29 -13.85 -10.37
N GLU A 176 12.40 -13.17 -10.53
CA GLU A 176 13.43 -12.95 -9.50
C GLU A 176 12.95 -12.05 -8.36
N ALA A 177 11.85 -11.32 -8.55
CA ALA A 177 11.19 -10.54 -7.49
C ALA A 177 10.25 -11.39 -6.64
N LEU A 178 9.92 -12.60 -7.06
CA LEU A 178 8.99 -13.49 -6.38
C LEU A 178 9.75 -14.50 -5.52
N ALA A 179 9.22 -14.81 -4.35
CA ALA A 179 9.73 -15.93 -3.56
C ALA A 179 9.34 -17.27 -4.25
N PRO A 180 10.22 -18.28 -4.28
CA PRO A 180 9.97 -19.54 -4.95
C PRO A 180 8.63 -20.16 -4.54
N GLY A 181 7.85 -20.61 -5.54
CA GLY A 181 6.55 -21.25 -5.32
C GLY A 181 5.43 -20.33 -4.80
N ASN A 182 5.66 -19.02 -4.72
CA ASN A 182 4.64 -18.08 -4.30
C ASN A 182 3.97 -17.36 -5.47
N VAL A 183 2.65 -17.19 -5.34
CA VAL A 183 1.85 -16.38 -6.25
C VAL A 183 1.58 -15.03 -5.58
N PRO A 184 1.92 -13.90 -6.22
CA PRO A 184 1.71 -12.59 -5.64
C PRO A 184 0.22 -12.31 -5.48
N ARG A 185 -0.15 -11.71 -4.34
CA ARG A 185 -1.52 -11.32 -4.02
C ARG A 185 -1.58 -9.84 -3.70
N ALA A 186 -2.61 -9.16 -4.18
CA ALA A 186 -2.81 -7.75 -3.87
C ALA A 186 -2.94 -7.46 -2.37
N HIS A 187 -3.41 -8.42 -1.58
CA HIS A 187 -3.52 -8.30 -0.13
C HIS A 187 -2.16 -8.20 0.57
N ASP A 188 -1.13 -8.78 -0.01
CA ASP A 188 0.22 -8.81 0.58
C ASP A 188 0.89 -7.43 0.58
N THR A 189 0.46 -6.49 -0.30
CA THR A 189 0.97 -5.11 -0.32
C THR A 189 0.85 -4.44 1.04
N ARG A 190 -0.26 -4.67 1.74
CA ARG A 190 -0.48 -4.09 3.07
C ARG A 190 0.51 -4.61 4.10
N SER A 191 0.74 -5.93 4.13
CA SER A 191 1.69 -6.53 5.07
C SER A 191 3.14 -6.13 4.75
N VAL A 192 3.48 -6.07 3.47
CA VAL A 192 4.82 -5.65 3.02
C VAL A 192 5.05 -4.17 3.37
N ALA A 193 4.13 -3.27 2.99
CA ALA A 193 4.24 -1.83 3.25
C ALA A 193 4.40 -1.52 4.75
N THR A 194 3.56 -2.11 5.58
CA THR A 194 3.60 -1.85 7.03
C THR A 194 4.80 -2.47 7.72
N SER A 195 5.31 -3.60 7.22
CA SER A 195 6.56 -4.19 7.72
C SER A 195 7.76 -3.32 7.35
N TRP A 196 7.84 -2.85 6.10
CA TRP A 196 8.88 -1.91 5.70
C TRP A 196 8.84 -0.61 6.50
N ALA A 197 7.65 -0.06 6.78
CA ALA A 197 7.50 1.12 7.62
C ALA A 197 8.07 0.87 9.05
N LEU A 198 7.71 -0.26 9.67
CA LEU A 198 8.22 -0.62 10.99
C LEU A 198 9.74 -0.73 11.02
N PHE A 199 10.32 -1.45 10.07
CA PHE A 199 11.77 -1.67 10.00
C PHE A 199 12.56 -0.40 9.62
N ASN A 200 11.88 0.62 9.10
CA ASN A 200 12.44 1.95 8.87
C ASN A 200 12.09 2.96 9.99
N GLY A 201 11.74 2.47 11.18
CA GLY A 201 11.62 3.27 12.39
C GLY A 201 10.23 3.90 12.63
N VAL A 202 9.24 3.61 11.79
CA VAL A 202 7.86 4.08 12.04
C VAL A 202 7.27 3.31 13.21
N SER A 203 6.71 4.01 14.19
CA SER A 203 6.14 3.38 15.38
C SER A 203 4.95 2.48 15.06
N VAL A 204 4.73 1.45 15.89
CA VAL A 204 3.57 0.55 15.74
C VAL A 204 2.25 1.33 15.83
N GLU A 205 2.22 2.40 16.63
CA GLU A 205 1.03 3.25 16.79
C GLU A 205 0.72 4.03 15.51
N GLU A 206 1.72 4.61 14.87
CA GLU A 206 1.57 5.31 13.59
C GLU A 206 1.13 4.35 12.49
N ILE A 207 1.74 3.16 12.41
CA ILE A 207 1.34 2.12 11.47
C ILE A 207 -0.10 1.68 11.74
N HIS A 208 -0.47 1.49 12.98
CA HIS A 208 -1.82 1.13 13.39
C HIS A 208 -2.84 2.18 12.95
N LYS A 209 -2.54 3.46 13.18
CA LYS A 209 -3.37 4.60 12.77
C LYS A 209 -3.48 4.69 11.25
N ALA A 210 -2.37 4.67 10.53
CA ALA A 210 -2.34 4.76 9.06
C ALA A 210 -3.10 3.60 8.39
N ALA A 211 -2.95 2.40 8.92
CA ALA A 211 -3.59 1.21 8.39
C ALA A 211 -5.03 0.99 8.88
N TYR A 212 -5.55 1.81 9.78
CA TYR A 212 -6.88 1.67 10.39
C TYR A 212 -7.13 0.27 10.97
N TRP A 213 -6.17 -0.25 11.74
CA TRP A 213 -6.37 -1.49 12.47
C TRP A 213 -7.09 -1.25 13.79
N ARG A 214 -7.86 -2.24 14.23
CA ARG A 214 -8.61 -2.18 15.49
C ARG A 214 -7.71 -2.36 16.72
N SER A 215 -6.61 -3.08 16.55
CA SER A 215 -5.67 -3.42 17.62
C SER A 215 -4.25 -3.52 17.08
N PRO A 216 -3.24 -3.00 17.81
CA PRO A 216 -1.82 -3.16 17.48
C PRO A 216 -1.41 -4.64 17.32
N ASN A 217 -1.98 -5.53 18.14
CA ASN A 217 -1.73 -6.96 18.07
C ASN A 217 -2.12 -7.58 16.72
N SER A 218 -3.10 -7.00 16.02
CA SER A 218 -3.48 -7.47 14.67
C SER A 218 -2.36 -7.32 13.67
N PHE A 219 -1.55 -6.26 13.75
CA PHE A 219 -0.39 -6.08 12.89
C PHE A 219 0.67 -7.15 13.17
N ILE A 220 1.11 -7.23 14.43
CA ILE A 220 2.17 -8.15 14.85
C ILE A 220 1.76 -9.61 14.58
N SER A 221 0.51 -9.98 14.88
CA SER A 221 0.06 -11.36 14.75
C SER A 221 -0.18 -11.83 13.33
N PHE A 222 -0.63 -10.94 12.42
CA PHE A 222 -1.13 -11.36 11.10
C PHE A 222 -0.42 -10.72 9.91
N TYR A 223 0.19 -9.55 10.07
CA TYR A 223 0.70 -8.76 8.96
C TYR A 223 2.22 -8.57 8.98
N LEU A 224 2.87 -8.61 10.13
CA LEU A 224 4.32 -8.42 10.20
C LEU A 224 5.05 -9.45 9.35
N LYS A 225 5.90 -9.00 8.45
CA LYS A 225 6.79 -9.79 7.60
C LYS A 225 8.24 -9.51 7.99
N ASP A 226 9.07 -10.51 7.82
CA ASP A 226 10.51 -10.37 7.90
C ASP A 226 11.00 -9.78 6.57
N VAL A 227 11.24 -8.49 6.55
CA VAL A 227 11.76 -7.78 5.36
C VAL A 227 13.23 -7.46 5.60
N PRO A 228 14.10 -7.59 4.58
CA PRO A 228 15.49 -7.23 4.72
C PRO A 228 15.59 -5.70 4.86
N ALA A 229 15.56 -5.21 6.09
CA ALA A 229 15.93 -3.84 6.39
C ALA A 229 17.46 -3.75 6.34
N ALA A 230 18.00 -2.64 5.84
CA ALA A 230 19.39 -2.29 6.09
C ALA A 230 19.55 -2.24 7.62
N GLU A 231 20.39 -3.11 8.18
CA GLU A 231 20.50 -3.33 9.60
C GLU A 231 20.48 -2.06 10.46
N PRO A 232 19.47 -1.88 11.30
CA PRO A 232 19.76 -1.54 12.66
C PRO A 232 19.56 -2.80 13.49
N SER A 233 20.62 -3.55 13.71
CA SER A 233 20.53 -4.61 14.70
C SER A 233 20.16 -3.97 16.03
N PHE A 234 19.25 -4.62 16.79
CA PHE A 234 18.96 -4.25 18.18
C PHE A 234 20.25 -3.98 18.96
N SER A 235 21.30 -4.79 18.71
CA SER A 235 22.62 -4.62 19.27
C SER A 235 23.27 -3.27 18.90
N ARG A 236 23.17 -2.81 17.65
CA ARG A 236 23.73 -1.51 17.26
C ARG A 236 22.94 -0.35 17.89
N ALA A 237 21.60 -0.43 17.88
CA ALA A 237 20.75 0.58 18.52
C ALA A 237 20.95 0.61 20.04
N ALA A 238 21.09 -0.55 20.70
CA ALA A 238 21.36 -0.64 22.11
C ALA A 238 22.78 -0.14 22.49
N LEU A 239 23.77 -0.41 21.64
CA LEU A 239 25.16 0.00 21.88
C LEU A 239 25.43 1.46 21.47
N SER A 240 24.64 2.05 20.57
CA SER A 240 24.76 3.48 20.24
C SER A 240 24.38 4.39 21.41
N ALA A 241 23.58 3.90 22.38
CA ALA A 241 23.35 4.61 23.63
C ALA A 241 24.62 4.79 24.49
N ALA A 242 25.60 3.92 24.30
CA ALA A 242 26.91 4.03 24.99
C ALA A 242 27.91 4.96 24.28
N ALA A 243 27.68 5.29 22.99
CA ALA A 243 28.56 6.14 22.19
C ALA A 243 28.21 7.65 22.27
N GLY A 244 27.14 8.01 22.96
CA GLY A 244 26.62 9.37 23.09
C GLY A 244 27.11 10.16 24.32
N THR A 245 28.08 9.66 25.04
CA THR A 245 28.70 10.37 26.20
C THR A 245 30.19 10.65 25.92
N HIS A 246 30.43 11.58 25.00
CA HIS A 246 31.69 12.37 24.96
C HIS A 246 31.41 13.74 24.35
#